data_6ea1f61f8310c3dee950aa81fa781053
#
_entry.id   6ea1f61f8310c3dee950aa81fa781053
#
_cell.length_a   1.000
_cell.length_b   1.000
_cell.length_c   1.000
_cell.angle_alpha   90.00
_cell.angle_beta   90.00
_cell.angle_gamma   90.00
#
_symmetry.space_group_name_H-M   'P 1'
#
loop_
_entity.id
_entity.type
_entity.pdbx_description
1 polymer ?
#
loop_
_entity_poly.entity_id
_entity_poly.type
_entity_poly.pdbx_seq_one_letter_code
_entity_poly.pdbx_strand_id
1 'polypeptide(L)'
;MTALLAIENCKMNDTVVYSKKNLDSLTAEDSNIQCQVGEKMSVKDCLYALMLSSANETATALAEHIAGSSEAFAKLMNERAKQAGATDTHFANPNGLHDDNHYVTAYDMSMIMKAAIQYPVFLDVIHTTEYTIPANNKRTEPFQSYQRHKMLFTTSPYYDADVIGGKTGYTDQAGKTLVTYAKRGNVSLISVVLKSNGDQVFDDTKRLLDYGFDNFNYENVSENDSRFNFDTSNDFISPFSDTISNITVDKNASILIPKGISFSDLDTDVSFNLTDGSFATITYKYGGYGSWNCKY
;
A
#
# COMPACT_ATOMS: atom_id res chain seq x y z
N MET A 1 -0.65 7.16 0.13
CA MET A 1 0.18 7.85 -0.88
C MET A 1 1.27 8.70 -0.25
N THR A 2 0.96 9.64 0.65
CA THR A 2 1.97 10.54 1.26
C THR A 2 3.10 9.80 1.98
N ALA A 3 2.78 8.76 2.76
CA ALA A 3 3.80 7.93 3.39
C ALA A 3 4.68 7.18 2.36
N LEU A 4 4.09 6.68 1.27
CA LEU A 4 4.82 6.01 0.18
C LEU A 4 5.84 6.96 -0.44
N LEU A 5 5.41 8.17 -0.82
CA LEU A 5 6.32 9.17 -1.40
C LEU A 5 7.40 9.62 -0.41
N ALA A 6 7.09 9.73 0.89
CA ALA A 6 8.11 10.05 1.90
C ALA A 6 9.18 8.96 2.00
N ILE A 7 8.77 7.68 1.95
CA ILE A 7 9.69 6.54 1.97
C ILE A 7 10.56 6.48 0.71
N GLU A 8 9.98 6.80 -0.45
CA GLU A 8 10.68 6.74 -1.74
C GLU A 8 11.65 7.91 -1.97
N ASN A 9 11.39 9.08 -1.37
CA ASN A 9 12.15 10.32 -1.67
C ASN A 9 13.03 10.83 -0.54
N CYS A 10 12.96 10.25 0.68
CA CYS A 10 13.70 10.75 1.83
C CYS A 10 14.50 9.63 2.53
N LYS A 11 15.54 10.01 3.22
CA LYS A 11 16.17 9.16 4.24
C LYS A 11 15.37 9.28 5.54
N MET A 12 15.28 8.20 6.31
CA MET A 12 14.51 8.17 7.56
C MET A 12 15.00 9.18 8.62
N ASN A 13 16.27 9.57 8.56
CA ASN A 13 16.87 10.55 9.46
C ASN A 13 16.93 11.99 8.90
N ASP A 14 16.38 12.24 7.71
CA ASP A 14 16.27 13.61 7.20
C ASP A 14 15.39 14.44 8.12
N THR A 15 15.68 15.73 8.22
CA THR A 15 15.01 16.65 9.13
C THR A 15 13.89 17.39 8.38
N VAL A 16 12.65 17.16 8.78
CA VAL A 16 11.48 17.92 8.36
C VAL A 16 11.30 19.11 9.29
N VAL A 17 11.07 20.30 8.73
CA VAL A 17 10.85 21.54 9.49
C VAL A 17 9.42 22.02 9.24
N TYR A 18 8.66 22.22 10.30
CA TYR A 18 7.27 22.67 10.21
C TYR A 18 7.20 24.18 9.95
N SER A 19 6.69 24.57 8.81
CA SER A 19 6.51 25.98 8.44
C SER A 19 5.18 26.53 8.99
N LYS A 20 5.06 27.85 9.01
CA LYS A 20 3.78 28.51 9.36
C LYS A 20 2.65 28.04 8.41
N LYS A 21 2.96 27.88 7.11
CA LYS A 21 1.99 27.45 6.08
C LYS A 21 1.42 26.06 6.40
N ASN A 22 2.25 25.14 6.92
CA ASN A 22 1.79 23.78 7.29
C ASN A 22 0.72 23.80 8.39
N LEU A 23 0.83 24.74 9.32
CA LEU A 23 -0.06 24.84 10.49
C LEU A 23 -1.29 25.69 10.22
N ASP A 24 -1.17 26.79 9.48
CA ASP A 24 -2.28 27.70 9.15
C ASP A 24 -3.35 27.01 8.26
N SER A 25 -3.04 25.90 7.62
CA SER A 25 -3.99 25.14 6.78
C SER A 25 -4.96 24.25 7.56
N LEU A 26 -4.78 24.14 8.89
CA LEU A 26 -5.58 23.27 9.75
C LEU A 26 -6.70 24.04 10.46
N THR A 27 -7.81 23.35 10.65
CA THR A 27 -8.88 23.77 11.56
C THR A 27 -8.72 23.09 12.93
N ALA A 28 -9.49 23.55 13.92
CA ALA A 28 -9.46 22.94 15.26
C ALA A 28 -9.98 21.48 15.30
N GLU A 29 -10.73 21.07 14.28
CA GLU A 29 -11.32 19.73 14.17
C GLU A 29 -10.39 18.74 13.46
N ASP A 30 -9.35 19.23 12.79
CA ASP A 30 -8.42 18.39 12.05
C ASP A 30 -7.50 17.61 13.00
N SER A 31 -7.30 16.33 12.70
CA SER A 31 -6.34 15.50 13.43
C SER A 31 -4.93 16.05 13.31
N ASN A 32 -4.28 16.31 14.44
CA ASN A 32 -2.93 16.88 14.50
C ASN A 32 -2.19 16.38 15.75
N ILE A 33 -0.90 16.64 15.85
CA ILE A 33 -0.05 16.39 17.03
C ILE A 33 0.47 17.69 17.66
N GLN A 34 -0.15 18.82 17.30
CA GLN A 34 0.15 20.15 17.83
C GLN A 34 1.60 20.60 17.61
N CYS A 35 2.12 20.41 16.40
CA CYS A 35 3.43 20.89 16.02
C CYS A 35 3.50 22.43 16.05
N GLN A 36 4.68 22.96 16.27
CA GLN A 36 4.94 24.39 16.33
C GLN A 36 5.76 24.86 15.12
N VAL A 37 5.62 26.15 14.76
CA VAL A 37 6.45 26.75 13.68
C VAL A 37 7.94 26.62 14.03
N GLY A 38 8.70 26.06 13.09
CA GLY A 38 10.13 25.80 13.26
C GLY A 38 10.43 24.54 14.08
N GLU A 39 9.43 23.74 14.45
CA GLU A 39 9.65 22.41 15.01
C GLU A 39 10.36 21.51 14.00
N LYS A 40 11.25 20.66 14.49
CA LYS A 40 12.06 19.75 13.68
C LYS A 40 11.80 18.32 14.10
N MET A 41 11.43 17.47 13.15
CA MET A 41 11.25 16.04 13.37
C MET A 41 11.99 15.24 12.29
N SER A 42 12.38 14.02 12.59
CA SER A 42 12.89 13.12 11.57
C SER A 42 11.77 12.66 10.63
N VAL A 43 12.10 12.29 9.37
CA VAL A 43 11.11 11.67 8.45
C VAL A 43 10.51 10.43 9.10
N LYS A 44 11.29 9.64 9.85
CA LYS A 44 10.78 8.49 10.61
C LYS A 44 9.69 8.90 11.58
N ASP A 45 9.92 9.91 12.43
CA ASP A 45 8.93 10.38 13.42
C ASP A 45 7.70 10.95 12.71
N CYS A 46 7.90 11.65 11.58
CA CYS A 46 6.81 12.15 10.74
C CYS A 46 5.95 11.01 10.18
N LEU A 47 6.54 9.89 9.73
CA LEU A 47 5.79 8.73 9.25
C LEU A 47 4.90 8.12 10.35
N TYR A 48 5.41 7.99 11.58
CA TYR A 48 4.62 7.51 12.70
C TYR A 48 3.52 8.50 13.09
N ALA A 49 3.81 9.80 13.15
CA ALA A 49 2.78 10.83 13.39
C ALA A 49 1.67 10.80 12.34
N LEU A 50 2.05 10.71 11.06
CA LEU A 50 1.14 10.64 9.92
C LEU A 50 0.25 9.41 9.97
N MET A 51 0.82 8.23 10.22
CA MET A 51 0.10 6.96 10.09
C MET A 51 -0.69 6.60 11.35
N LEU A 52 -0.15 6.84 12.55
CA LEU A 52 -0.82 6.51 13.81
C LEU A 52 -1.81 7.59 14.23
N SER A 53 -1.34 8.84 14.36
CA SER A 53 -2.17 9.97 14.82
C SER A 53 -2.95 10.63 13.69
N SER A 54 -2.67 10.30 12.43
CA SER A 54 -3.28 10.97 11.27
C SER A 54 -3.00 12.48 11.25
N ALA A 55 -1.77 12.87 11.59
CA ALA A 55 -1.37 14.27 11.74
C ALA A 55 -1.36 14.97 10.37
N ASN A 56 -2.34 15.87 10.16
CA ASN A 56 -2.53 16.56 8.88
C ASN A 56 -1.40 17.56 8.60
N GLU A 57 -0.92 18.29 9.63
CA GLU A 57 0.22 19.19 9.51
C GLU A 57 1.50 18.44 9.10
N THR A 58 1.64 17.20 9.55
CA THR A 58 2.78 16.38 9.18
C THR A 58 2.74 15.97 7.72
N ALA A 59 1.54 15.69 7.17
CA ALA A 59 1.40 15.41 5.74
C ALA A 59 1.83 16.62 4.90
N THR A 60 1.41 17.82 5.28
CA THR A 60 1.78 19.06 4.57
C THR A 60 3.26 19.42 4.75
N ALA A 61 3.84 19.15 5.94
CA ALA A 61 5.26 19.37 6.18
C ALA A 61 6.15 18.41 5.36
N LEU A 62 5.77 17.13 5.24
CA LEU A 62 6.44 16.18 4.36
C LEU A 62 6.32 16.61 2.89
N ALA A 63 5.14 17.08 2.47
CA ALA A 63 4.94 17.56 1.11
C ALA A 63 5.83 18.78 0.78
N GLU A 64 5.93 19.73 1.70
CA GLU A 64 6.81 20.89 1.54
C GLU A 64 8.28 20.48 1.54
N HIS A 65 8.68 19.54 2.40
CA HIS A 65 10.05 19.01 2.46
C HIS A 65 10.48 18.32 1.15
N ILE A 66 9.57 17.55 0.53
CA ILE A 66 9.87 16.73 -0.66
C ILE A 66 9.75 17.55 -1.95
N ALA A 67 8.70 18.36 -2.07
CA ALA A 67 8.34 19.02 -3.33
C ALA A 67 8.29 20.56 -3.24
N GLY A 68 8.57 21.14 -2.10
CA GLY A 68 8.54 22.60 -1.88
C GLY A 68 7.13 23.17 -1.69
N SER A 69 6.06 22.45 -2.05
CA SER A 69 4.68 22.88 -1.80
C SER A 69 3.70 21.70 -1.85
N SER A 70 2.50 21.89 -1.26
CA SER A 70 1.41 20.90 -1.33
C SER A 70 0.94 20.67 -2.78
N GLU A 71 0.90 21.72 -3.59
CA GLU A 71 0.47 21.66 -5.00
C GLU A 71 1.48 20.87 -5.86
N ALA A 72 2.80 21.11 -5.65
CA ALA A 72 3.84 20.33 -6.33
C ALA A 72 3.82 18.87 -5.87
N PHE A 73 3.59 18.63 -4.58
CA PHE A 73 3.50 17.28 -4.05
C PHE A 73 2.27 16.54 -4.57
N ALA A 74 1.11 17.20 -4.71
CA ALA A 74 -0.09 16.59 -5.30
C ALA A 74 0.16 16.10 -6.74
N LYS A 75 0.98 16.82 -7.53
CA LYS A 75 1.41 16.34 -8.86
C LYS A 75 2.20 15.03 -8.75
N LEU A 76 3.17 14.96 -7.83
CA LEU A 76 3.93 13.73 -7.58
C LEU A 76 3.03 12.58 -7.11
N MET A 77 2.04 12.86 -6.26
CA MET A 77 1.05 11.87 -5.83
C MET A 77 0.29 11.28 -7.01
N ASN A 78 -0.17 12.14 -7.95
CA ASN A 78 -0.92 11.71 -9.13
C ASN A 78 -0.05 10.91 -10.12
N GLU A 79 1.20 11.33 -10.32
CA GLU A 79 2.16 10.60 -11.15
C GLU A 79 2.46 9.23 -10.54
N ARG A 80 2.70 9.18 -9.24
CA ARG A 80 3.01 7.93 -8.54
C ARG A 80 1.80 6.98 -8.47
N ALA A 81 0.59 7.52 -8.36
CA ALA A 81 -0.65 6.75 -8.45
C ALA A 81 -0.76 6.03 -9.80
N LYS A 82 -0.55 6.74 -10.90
CA LYS A 82 -0.54 6.14 -12.25
C LYS A 82 0.51 5.03 -12.38
N GLN A 83 1.72 5.25 -11.85
CA GLN A 83 2.78 4.23 -11.85
C GLN A 83 2.40 2.98 -11.03
N ALA A 84 1.58 3.14 -10.00
CA ALA A 84 1.04 2.03 -9.23
C ALA A 84 -0.13 1.30 -9.92
N GLY A 85 -0.64 1.84 -11.03
CA GLY A 85 -1.82 1.31 -11.73
C GLY A 85 -3.16 1.89 -11.23
N ALA A 86 -3.11 2.95 -10.42
CA ALA A 86 -4.28 3.69 -9.94
C ALA A 86 -4.62 4.80 -10.95
N THR A 87 -5.57 4.54 -11.85
CA THR A 87 -5.87 5.39 -13.00
C THR A 87 -7.12 6.26 -12.83
N ASP A 88 -8.00 5.92 -11.89
CA ASP A 88 -9.26 6.60 -11.59
C ASP A 88 -9.20 7.35 -10.26
N THR A 89 -8.02 7.94 -9.99
CA THR A 89 -7.69 8.64 -8.74
C THR A 89 -7.11 10.01 -9.05
N HIS A 90 -7.50 11.00 -8.25
CA HIS A 90 -6.89 12.32 -8.25
C HIS A 90 -6.67 12.84 -6.84
N PHE A 91 -5.43 13.19 -6.53
CA PHE A 91 -5.00 13.80 -5.28
C PHE A 91 -4.88 15.31 -5.46
N ALA A 92 -5.63 16.09 -4.67
CA ALA A 92 -5.55 17.55 -4.63
C ALA A 92 -4.64 18.07 -3.51
N ASN A 93 -4.44 17.27 -2.45
CA ASN A 93 -3.66 17.65 -1.27
C ASN A 93 -2.97 16.44 -0.61
N PRO A 94 -1.94 16.67 0.25
CA PRO A 94 -1.17 15.59 0.88
C PRO A 94 -1.86 14.90 2.05
N ASN A 95 -2.84 15.53 2.70
CA ASN A 95 -3.43 15.06 3.96
C ASN A 95 -4.79 14.37 3.80
N GLY A 96 -5.44 14.51 2.63
CA GLY A 96 -6.73 13.89 2.36
C GLY A 96 -7.92 14.64 2.94
N LEU A 97 -7.75 15.92 3.36
CA LEU A 97 -8.88 16.79 3.68
C LEU A 97 -9.70 17.02 2.42
N HIS A 98 -10.99 17.31 2.63
CA HIS A 98 -11.93 17.41 1.52
C HIS A 98 -11.55 18.47 0.49
N ASP A 99 -11.63 18.07 -0.76
CA ASP A 99 -11.58 18.90 -1.96
C ASP A 99 -12.41 18.18 -3.03
N ASP A 100 -13.22 18.89 -3.80
CA ASP A 100 -14.11 18.31 -4.80
C ASP A 100 -13.34 17.52 -5.88
N ASN A 101 -12.07 17.87 -6.10
CA ASN A 101 -11.18 17.19 -7.03
C ASN A 101 -10.31 16.09 -6.34
N HIS A 102 -10.55 15.79 -5.06
CA HIS A 102 -9.81 14.76 -4.33
C HIS A 102 -10.65 13.48 -4.25
N TYR A 103 -10.36 12.51 -5.10
CA TYR A 103 -11.14 11.27 -5.17
C TYR A 103 -10.26 10.05 -5.44
N VAL A 104 -10.77 8.89 -5.05
CA VAL A 104 -10.13 7.59 -5.25
C VAL A 104 -11.17 6.50 -5.40
N THR A 105 -10.89 5.46 -6.19
CA THR A 105 -11.66 4.21 -6.19
C THR A 105 -11.11 3.22 -5.16
N ALA A 106 -11.91 2.23 -4.75
CA ALA A 106 -11.44 1.16 -3.87
C ALA A 106 -10.31 0.35 -4.54
N TYR A 107 -10.43 0.10 -5.84
CA TYR A 107 -9.39 -0.59 -6.61
C TYR A 107 -8.08 0.20 -6.59
N ASP A 108 -8.11 1.48 -6.91
CA ASP A 108 -6.93 2.32 -6.96
C ASP A 108 -6.23 2.45 -5.59
N MET A 109 -7.02 2.56 -4.52
CA MET A 109 -6.45 2.56 -3.17
C MET A 109 -5.77 1.23 -2.85
N SER A 110 -6.30 0.10 -3.35
CA SER A 110 -5.65 -1.20 -3.20
C SER A 110 -4.32 -1.26 -3.96
N MET A 111 -4.23 -0.67 -5.14
CA MET A 111 -3.00 -0.59 -5.94
C MET A 111 -1.94 0.28 -5.26
N ILE A 112 -2.34 1.40 -4.66
CA ILE A 112 -1.46 2.25 -3.85
C ILE A 112 -0.95 1.48 -2.61
N MET A 113 -1.84 0.76 -1.92
CA MET A 113 -1.44 -0.07 -0.77
C MET A 113 -0.49 -1.19 -1.19
N LYS A 114 -0.76 -1.85 -2.33
CA LYS A 114 0.11 -2.88 -2.92
C LYS A 114 1.52 -2.36 -3.21
N ALA A 115 1.65 -1.13 -3.68
CA ALA A 115 2.95 -0.48 -3.87
C ALA A 115 3.63 -0.17 -2.53
N ALA A 116 2.88 0.30 -1.54
CA ALA A 116 3.44 0.72 -0.24
C ALA A 116 3.96 -0.46 0.60
N ILE A 117 3.26 -1.60 0.60
CA ILE A 117 3.67 -2.80 1.38
C ILE A 117 4.94 -3.47 0.85
N GLN A 118 5.48 -3.05 -0.29
CA GLN A 118 6.79 -3.51 -0.77
C GLN A 118 7.95 -2.94 0.07
N TYR A 119 7.70 -1.91 0.88
CA TYR A 119 8.70 -1.27 1.72
C TYR A 119 8.60 -1.78 3.16
N PRO A 120 9.64 -2.45 3.70
CA PRO A 120 9.64 -2.94 5.09
C PRO A 120 9.34 -1.85 6.12
N VAL A 121 9.86 -0.63 5.90
CA VAL A 121 9.57 0.53 6.77
C VAL A 121 8.08 0.86 6.82
N PHE A 122 7.37 0.73 5.69
CA PHE A 122 5.93 0.95 5.67
C PHE A 122 5.19 -0.11 6.49
N LEU A 123 5.59 -1.38 6.35
CA LEU A 123 5.00 -2.48 7.12
C LEU A 123 5.22 -2.28 8.62
N ASP A 124 6.43 -1.90 9.04
CA ASP A 124 6.73 -1.60 10.45
C ASP A 124 5.83 -0.49 10.99
N VAL A 125 5.67 0.59 10.24
CA VAL A 125 4.86 1.74 10.66
C VAL A 125 3.38 1.38 10.79
N ILE A 126 2.79 0.67 9.81
CA ILE A 126 1.36 0.32 9.87
C ILE A 126 1.04 -0.76 10.90
N HIS A 127 2.02 -1.59 11.27
CA HIS A 127 1.86 -2.64 12.29
C HIS A 127 2.01 -2.09 13.72
N THR A 128 2.70 -0.96 13.87
CA THR A 128 2.96 -0.36 15.19
C THR A 128 1.67 0.20 15.79
N THR A 129 1.36 -0.21 17.02
CA THR A 129 0.16 0.23 17.75
C THR A 129 0.39 1.52 18.55
N GLU A 130 1.62 1.75 19.02
CA GLU A 130 2.02 2.97 19.72
C GLU A 130 3.45 3.34 19.39
N TYR A 131 3.73 4.64 19.33
CA TYR A 131 5.07 5.17 19.06
C TYR A 131 5.31 6.44 19.86
N THR A 132 6.46 6.51 20.51
CA THR A 132 6.88 7.70 21.24
C THR A 132 7.71 8.61 20.35
N ILE A 133 7.14 9.72 19.92
CA ILE A 133 7.87 10.79 19.23
C ILE A 133 8.74 11.50 20.27
N PRO A 134 10.06 11.55 20.08
CA PRO A 134 10.97 12.11 21.09
C PRO A 134 10.79 13.62 21.25
N ALA A 135 11.27 14.15 22.37
CA ALA A 135 11.46 15.58 22.55
C ALA A 135 12.36 16.16 21.44
N ASN A 136 12.11 17.40 21.07
CA ASN A 136 12.84 18.07 20.00
C ASN A 136 13.09 19.55 20.30
N ASN A 137 13.45 20.35 19.34
CA ASN A 137 13.78 21.76 19.52
C ASN A 137 12.61 22.67 19.97
N LYS A 138 11.36 22.18 19.92
CA LYS A 138 10.15 22.93 20.33
C LYS A 138 9.32 22.18 21.35
N ARG A 139 9.40 20.87 21.36
CA ARG A 139 8.68 19.96 22.25
C ARG A 139 9.64 19.44 23.30
N THR A 140 9.45 19.84 24.57
CA THR A 140 10.30 19.44 25.70
C THR A 140 9.98 18.04 26.21
N GLU A 141 8.70 17.62 26.07
CA GLU A 141 8.24 16.28 26.47
C GLU A 141 7.96 15.40 25.26
N PRO A 142 8.25 14.11 25.33
CA PRO A 142 7.88 13.16 24.28
C PRO A 142 6.37 13.17 24.05
N PHE A 143 5.95 12.88 22.80
CA PHE A 143 4.55 12.76 22.43
C PHE A 143 4.21 11.32 22.11
N GLN A 144 3.18 10.76 22.73
CA GLN A 144 2.71 9.43 22.50
C GLN A 144 1.68 9.40 21.36
N SER A 145 2.02 8.71 20.29
CA SER A 145 1.17 8.51 19.12
C SER A 145 0.56 7.11 19.14
N TYR A 146 -0.75 7.00 18.93
CA TYR A 146 -1.49 5.74 18.97
C TYR A 146 -2.16 5.43 17.64
N GLN A 147 -2.12 4.15 17.27
CA GLN A 147 -2.78 3.64 16.07
C GLN A 147 -4.32 3.72 16.22
N ARG A 148 -5.00 4.08 15.12
CA ARG A 148 -6.47 4.18 15.08
C ARG A 148 -7.14 2.96 14.45
N HIS A 149 -6.38 2.01 13.94
CA HIS A 149 -6.88 0.79 13.32
C HIS A 149 -7.26 -0.24 14.39
N LYS A 150 -8.54 -0.28 14.75
CA LYS A 150 -9.04 -1.08 15.88
C LYS A 150 -8.78 -2.59 15.75
N MET A 151 -8.59 -3.11 14.53
CA MET A 151 -8.34 -4.54 14.32
C MET A 151 -6.94 -5.00 14.78
N LEU A 152 -6.05 -4.08 15.15
CA LEU A 152 -4.71 -4.40 15.67
C LEU A 152 -4.67 -4.62 17.19
N PHE A 153 -5.71 -4.24 17.91
CA PHE A 153 -5.70 -4.28 19.37
C PHE A 153 -6.44 -5.51 19.89
N THR A 154 -5.77 -6.39 20.64
CA THR A 154 -6.34 -7.60 21.23
C THR A 154 -7.51 -7.33 22.18
N THR A 155 -7.62 -6.13 22.72
CA THR A 155 -8.71 -5.68 23.58
C THR A 155 -9.93 -5.16 22.78
N SER A 156 -9.80 -5.00 21.46
CA SER A 156 -10.87 -4.52 20.60
C SER A 156 -11.81 -5.67 20.20
N PRO A 157 -13.13 -5.43 20.13
CA PRO A 157 -14.07 -6.43 19.59
C PRO A 157 -13.83 -6.72 18.10
N TYR A 158 -13.07 -5.87 17.41
CA TYR A 158 -12.73 -6.01 15.99
C TYR A 158 -11.37 -6.67 15.76
N TYR A 159 -10.67 -7.10 16.81
CA TYR A 159 -9.35 -7.70 16.69
C TYR A 159 -9.34 -8.85 15.67
N ASP A 160 -8.32 -8.85 14.81
CA ASP A 160 -8.08 -9.94 13.87
C ASP A 160 -6.57 -10.20 13.78
N ALA A 161 -6.17 -11.42 14.13
CA ALA A 161 -4.76 -11.80 14.18
C ALA A 161 -4.07 -11.87 12.81
N ASP A 162 -4.84 -11.94 11.71
CA ASP A 162 -4.31 -11.93 10.35
C ASP A 162 -4.02 -10.50 9.85
N VAL A 163 -4.55 -9.46 10.52
CA VAL A 163 -4.34 -8.07 10.13
C VAL A 163 -2.93 -7.62 10.49
N ILE A 164 -2.18 -7.20 9.48
CA ILE A 164 -0.84 -6.63 9.63
C ILE A 164 -0.92 -5.14 9.93
N GLY A 165 -1.85 -4.42 9.31
CA GLY A 165 -2.03 -3.00 9.54
C GLY A 165 -2.77 -2.30 8.41
N GLY A 166 -2.83 -0.97 8.51
CA GLY A 166 -3.54 -0.17 7.52
C GLY A 166 -3.71 1.28 7.93
N LYS A 167 -4.70 1.95 7.32
CA LYS A 167 -4.99 3.35 7.61
C LYS A 167 -6.48 3.61 7.59
N THR A 168 -6.98 4.20 8.65
CA THR A 168 -8.34 4.76 8.75
C THR A 168 -8.41 6.15 8.12
N GLY A 169 -9.58 6.56 7.63
CA GLY A 169 -9.84 7.91 7.16
C GLY A 169 -11.26 8.36 7.51
N TYR A 170 -11.43 9.66 7.60
CA TYR A 170 -12.73 10.28 7.78
C TYR A 170 -12.73 11.74 7.30
N THR A 171 -13.74 12.09 6.53
CA THR A 171 -14.28 13.44 6.35
C THR A 171 -15.79 13.31 6.31
N ASP A 172 -16.53 14.41 6.52
CA ASP A 172 -18.00 14.37 6.45
C ASP A 172 -18.49 13.87 5.07
N GLN A 173 -17.80 14.24 4.01
CA GLN A 173 -18.15 13.86 2.65
C GLN A 173 -17.79 12.41 2.34
N ALA A 174 -16.61 11.95 2.78
CA ALA A 174 -16.11 10.61 2.52
C ALA A 174 -16.73 9.53 3.43
N GLY A 175 -17.27 9.91 4.60
CA GLY A 175 -17.63 8.95 5.64
C GLY A 175 -16.41 8.24 6.21
N LYS A 176 -16.62 7.12 6.91
CA LYS A 176 -15.51 6.30 7.40
C LYS A 176 -14.91 5.48 6.25
N THR A 177 -13.59 5.48 6.19
CA THR A 177 -12.82 4.71 5.20
C THR A 177 -11.73 3.90 5.90
N LEU A 178 -11.39 2.75 5.33
CA LEU A 178 -10.33 1.89 5.84
C LEU A 178 -9.66 1.14 4.70
N VAL A 179 -8.34 1.18 4.65
CA VAL A 179 -7.52 0.27 3.88
C VAL A 179 -6.73 -0.62 4.83
N THR A 180 -6.78 -1.93 4.63
CA THR A 180 -6.18 -2.93 5.52
C THR A 180 -5.37 -3.93 4.71
N TYR A 181 -4.16 -4.22 5.16
CA TYR A 181 -3.34 -5.34 4.70
C TYR A 181 -3.41 -6.46 5.73
N ALA A 182 -3.70 -7.67 5.28
CA ALA A 182 -3.80 -8.87 6.11
C ALA A 182 -3.08 -10.04 5.45
N LYS A 183 -2.60 -10.98 6.28
CA LYS A 183 -1.89 -12.17 5.81
C LYS A 183 -2.24 -13.40 6.66
N ARG A 184 -2.68 -14.47 6.00
CA ARG A 184 -2.95 -15.79 6.60
C ARG A 184 -2.15 -16.85 5.85
N GLY A 185 -1.12 -17.41 6.47
CA GLY A 185 -0.20 -18.32 5.81
C GLY A 185 0.49 -17.64 4.61
N ASN A 186 0.34 -18.21 3.42
CA ASN A 186 0.89 -17.65 2.17
C ASN A 186 -0.07 -16.68 1.46
N VAL A 187 -1.32 -16.59 1.88
CA VAL A 187 -2.31 -15.68 1.29
C VAL A 187 -2.15 -14.28 1.88
N SER A 188 -1.99 -13.29 1.01
CA SER A 188 -1.95 -11.87 1.36
C SER A 188 -3.11 -11.14 0.71
N LEU A 189 -3.86 -10.36 1.48
CA LEU A 189 -5.04 -9.64 1.02
C LEU A 189 -4.96 -8.15 1.38
N ILE A 190 -5.53 -7.34 0.51
CA ILE A 190 -5.78 -5.91 0.77
C ILE A 190 -7.29 -5.70 0.70
N SER A 191 -7.88 -5.24 1.80
CA SER A 191 -9.27 -4.82 1.86
C SER A 191 -9.37 -3.30 1.83
N VAL A 192 -10.30 -2.77 1.04
CA VAL A 192 -10.59 -1.33 0.99
C VAL A 192 -12.08 -1.12 1.18
N VAL A 193 -12.45 -0.39 2.23
CA VAL A 193 -13.82 0.01 2.53
C VAL A 193 -13.91 1.52 2.43
N LEU A 194 -14.82 2.02 1.60
CA LEU A 194 -15.08 3.45 1.41
C LEU A 194 -16.52 3.78 1.81
N LYS A 195 -16.72 4.98 2.34
CA LYS A 195 -18.03 5.54 2.68
C LYS A 195 -18.88 4.67 3.62
N SER A 196 -18.25 4.06 4.62
CA SER A 196 -18.94 3.32 5.68
C SER A 196 -19.34 4.25 6.84
N ASN A 197 -20.13 3.72 7.78
CA ASN A 197 -20.64 4.46 8.94
C ASN A 197 -20.02 3.95 10.23
N GLY A 198 -19.55 4.87 11.08
CA GLY A 198 -19.05 4.53 12.42
C GLY A 198 -18.02 3.38 12.41
N ASP A 199 -18.19 2.44 13.29
CA ASP A 199 -17.33 1.25 13.42
C ASP A 199 -17.69 0.12 12.46
N GLN A 200 -18.80 0.24 11.70
CA GLN A 200 -19.19 -0.70 10.65
C GLN A 200 -18.05 -0.94 9.63
N VAL A 201 -17.18 0.04 9.45
CA VAL A 201 -15.99 -0.08 8.60
C VAL A 201 -15.09 -1.26 8.95
N PHE A 202 -15.00 -1.63 10.25
CA PHE A 202 -14.21 -2.78 10.71
C PHE A 202 -14.94 -4.11 10.46
N ASP A 203 -16.26 -4.16 10.64
CA ASP A 203 -17.08 -5.33 10.32
C ASP A 203 -17.07 -5.62 8.83
N ASP A 204 -17.21 -4.58 7.99
CA ASP A 204 -17.14 -4.71 6.54
C ASP A 204 -15.76 -5.18 6.08
N THR A 205 -14.69 -4.65 6.69
CA THR A 205 -13.32 -5.09 6.43
C THR A 205 -13.14 -6.56 6.79
N LYS A 206 -13.61 -6.99 7.97
CA LYS A 206 -13.52 -8.38 8.40
C LYS A 206 -14.23 -9.32 7.44
N ARG A 207 -15.45 -9.00 7.03
CA ARG A 207 -16.21 -9.81 6.05
C ARG A 207 -15.48 -9.97 4.72
N LEU A 208 -14.84 -8.89 4.23
CA LEU A 208 -14.05 -8.95 2.99
C LEU A 208 -12.81 -9.83 3.14
N LEU A 209 -12.10 -9.72 4.28
CA LEU A 209 -10.93 -10.54 4.56
C LEU A 209 -11.32 -12.01 4.74
N ASP A 210 -12.36 -12.31 5.54
CA ASP A 210 -12.88 -13.67 5.72
C ASP A 210 -13.28 -14.27 4.37
N TYR A 211 -14.03 -13.52 3.53
CA TYR A 211 -14.39 -13.98 2.19
C TYR A 211 -13.15 -14.33 1.35
N GLY A 212 -12.14 -13.47 1.34
CA GLY A 212 -10.91 -13.72 0.59
C GLY A 212 -10.15 -14.95 1.10
N PHE A 213 -9.93 -15.04 2.42
CA PHE A 213 -9.20 -16.16 3.02
C PHE A 213 -9.96 -17.50 2.95
N ASP A 214 -11.29 -17.46 3.00
CA ASP A 214 -12.10 -18.67 3.01
C ASP A 214 -12.37 -19.22 1.62
N ASN A 215 -12.30 -18.38 0.57
CA ASN A 215 -12.69 -18.76 -0.78
C ASN A 215 -11.56 -18.86 -1.79
N PHE A 216 -10.32 -18.49 -1.42
CA PHE A 216 -9.18 -18.53 -2.33
C PHE A 216 -8.00 -19.29 -1.75
N ASN A 217 -7.25 -19.95 -2.63
CA ASN A 217 -5.98 -20.60 -2.34
C ASN A 217 -4.84 -19.87 -3.03
N TYR A 218 -3.67 -19.93 -2.39
CA TYR A 218 -2.40 -19.54 -2.99
C TYR A 218 -1.83 -20.72 -3.76
N GLU A 219 -1.51 -20.51 -5.05
CA GLU A 219 -0.86 -21.50 -5.89
C GLU A 219 0.43 -20.94 -6.46
N ASN A 220 1.52 -21.67 -6.30
CA ASN A 220 2.81 -21.33 -6.90
C ASN A 220 2.78 -21.71 -8.38
N VAL A 221 3.07 -20.76 -9.27
CA VAL A 221 3.00 -20.97 -10.71
C VAL A 221 4.08 -21.95 -11.17
N SER A 222 5.30 -21.80 -10.68
CA SER A 222 6.44 -22.65 -11.13
C SER A 222 6.30 -24.11 -10.71
N GLU A 223 5.54 -24.40 -9.63
CA GLU A 223 5.29 -25.76 -9.16
C GLU A 223 4.12 -26.42 -9.89
N ASN A 224 3.14 -25.63 -10.34
CA ASN A 224 1.88 -26.12 -10.90
C ASN A 224 1.81 -26.05 -12.43
N ASP A 225 2.58 -25.16 -13.08
CA ASP A 225 2.62 -25.06 -14.53
C ASP A 225 3.78 -25.88 -15.12
N SER A 226 3.46 -27.08 -15.63
CA SER A 226 4.44 -27.99 -16.20
C SER A 226 5.16 -27.46 -17.44
N ARG A 227 4.63 -26.40 -18.08
CA ARG A 227 5.28 -25.75 -19.24
C ARG A 227 6.62 -25.13 -18.89
N PHE A 228 6.89 -24.87 -17.60
CA PHE A 228 8.13 -24.27 -17.10
C PHE A 228 9.07 -25.27 -16.42
N ASN A 229 8.71 -26.53 -16.38
CA ASN A 229 9.61 -27.63 -16.00
C ASN A 229 10.59 -27.90 -17.15
N PHE A 230 11.42 -26.90 -17.49
CA PHE A 230 12.51 -27.12 -18.43
C PHE A 230 13.51 -28.07 -17.78
N ASP A 231 13.63 -29.25 -18.39
CA ASP A 231 14.77 -30.11 -18.13
C ASP A 231 16.01 -29.36 -18.65
N THR A 232 16.84 -28.87 -17.72
CA THR A 232 18.07 -28.14 -18.04
C THR A 232 19.10 -29.02 -18.84
N SER A 233 18.79 -30.27 -19.06
CA SER A 233 19.57 -31.18 -19.94
C SER A 233 19.34 -30.91 -21.42
N ASN A 234 18.31 -30.18 -21.82
CA ASN A 234 18.07 -29.77 -23.20
C ASN A 234 18.27 -28.24 -23.32
N ASP A 235 19.54 -27.87 -23.35
CA ASP A 235 19.94 -26.47 -23.58
C ASP A 235 19.40 -25.98 -24.94
N PHE A 236 18.55 -24.96 -24.90
CA PHE A 236 18.14 -24.27 -26.11
C PHE A 236 19.34 -23.46 -26.62
N ILE A 237 20.15 -24.06 -27.47
CA ILE A 237 21.27 -23.35 -28.10
C ILE A 237 20.68 -22.44 -29.17
N SER A 238 20.74 -21.15 -28.94
CA SER A 238 20.43 -20.18 -29.99
C SER A 238 21.40 -20.37 -31.15
N PRO A 239 20.92 -20.57 -32.39
CA PRO A 239 21.81 -20.71 -33.55
C PRO A 239 22.59 -19.42 -33.85
N PHE A 240 22.35 -18.33 -33.11
CA PHE A 240 22.94 -17.00 -33.31
C PHE A 240 23.80 -16.52 -32.13
N SER A 241 24.00 -17.31 -31.10
CA SER A 241 24.74 -16.90 -29.89
C SER A 241 25.39 -18.13 -29.24
N ASP A 242 26.66 -18.00 -28.87
CA ASP A 242 27.40 -18.98 -28.07
C ASP A 242 27.01 -18.97 -26.58
N THR A 243 26.04 -18.14 -26.19
CA THR A 243 25.51 -18.00 -24.82
C THR A 243 24.21 -18.78 -24.70
N ILE A 244 24.15 -19.67 -23.71
CA ILE A 244 22.92 -20.36 -23.29
C ILE A 244 22.00 -19.29 -22.67
N SER A 245 20.89 -19.04 -23.35
CA SER A 245 19.83 -18.14 -22.77
C SER A 245 18.96 -18.99 -21.88
N ASN A 246 19.21 -18.96 -20.58
CA ASN A 246 18.30 -19.56 -19.59
C ASN A 246 17.04 -18.70 -19.45
N ILE A 247 15.92 -19.22 -19.91
CA ILE A 247 14.61 -18.67 -19.54
C ILE A 247 14.35 -19.18 -18.13
N THR A 248 14.36 -18.28 -17.16
CA THR A 248 14.06 -18.62 -15.77
C THR A 248 12.68 -18.11 -15.41
N VAL A 249 11.88 -18.97 -14.80
CA VAL A 249 10.60 -18.60 -14.17
C VAL A 249 10.91 -17.97 -12.83
N ASP A 250 10.20 -16.89 -12.48
CA ASP A 250 10.21 -16.41 -11.10
C ASP A 250 9.62 -17.51 -10.19
N LYS A 251 10.49 -18.17 -9.42
CA LYS A 251 10.08 -19.25 -8.49
C LYS A 251 9.09 -18.78 -7.41
N ASN A 252 8.95 -17.47 -7.24
CA ASN A 252 8.01 -16.87 -6.30
C ASN A 252 6.72 -16.42 -6.99
N ALA A 253 6.62 -16.56 -8.32
CA ALA A 253 5.40 -16.22 -9.03
C ALA A 253 4.24 -17.07 -8.52
N SER A 254 3.16 -16.40 -8.13
CA SER A 254 2.00 -17.01 -7.51
C SER A 254 0.71 -16.31 -7.90
N ILE A 255 -0.37 -17.06 -7.86
CA ILE A 255 -1.72 -16.58 -8.11
C ILE A 255 -2.66 -17.04 -7.01
N LEU A 256 -3.74 -16.30 -6.81
CA LEU A 256 -4.84 -16.70 -5.94
C LEU A 256 -5.96 -17.26 -6.81
N ILE A 257 -6.31 -18.53 -6.62
CA ILE A 257 -7.40 -19.19 -7.34
C ILE A 257 -8.54 -19.54 -6.37
N PRO A 258 -9.79 -19.57 -6.85
CA PRO A 258 -10.92 -20.02 -6.03
C PRO A 258 -10.69 -21.44 -5.48
N LYS A 259 -11.07 -21.68 -4.23
CA LYS A 259 -11.01 -23.03 -3.63
C LYS A 259 -11.89 -24.00 -4.43
N GLY A 260 -11.39 -25.21 -4.63
CA GLY A 260 -12.07 -26.25 -5.41
C GLY A 260 -11.81 -26.18 -6.91
N ILE A 261 -11.04 -25.20 -7.38
CA ILE A 261 -10.53 -25.10 -8.74
C ILE A 261 -9.11 -25.63 -8.77
N SER A 262 -8.80 -26.48 -9.75
CA SER A 262 -7.43 -26.92 -10.01
C SER A 262 -6.69 -25.90 -10.86
N PHE A 263 -5.38 -25.80 -10.69
CA PHE A 263 -4.52 -24.97 -11.56
C PHE A 263 -4.68 -25.35 -13.05
N SER A 264 -4.93 -26.63 -13.34
CA SER A 264 -5.20 -27.15 -14.70
C SER A 264 -6.51 -26.67 -15.33
N ASP A 265 -7.43 -26.12 -14.52
CA ASP A 265 -8.74 -25.61 -15.00
C ASP A 265 -8.65 -24.15 -15.45
N LEU A 266 -7.46 -23.53 -15.33
CA LEU A 266 -7.23 -22.14 -15.73
C LEU A 266 -6.99 -22.02 -17.21
N ASP A 267 -7.71 -21.11 -17.85
CA ASP A 267 -7.39 -20.66 -19.21
C ASP A 267 -6.11 -19.82 -19.17
N THR A 268 -5.27 -19.96 -20.20
CA THR A 268 -4.01 -19.23 -20.27
C THR A 268 -3.83 -18.54 -21.61
N ASP A 269 -3.44 -17.25 -21.55
CA ASP A 269 -3.01 -16.47 -22.71
C ASP A 269 -1.50 -16.17 -22.55
N VAL A 270 -0.72 -16.36 -23.60
CA VAL A 270 0.71 -16.05 -23.62
C VAL A 270 0.95 -14.88 -24.56
N SER A 271 1.57 -13.82 -24.05
CA SER A 271 2.04 -12.70 -24.86
C SER A 271 3.55 -12.56 -24.74
N PHE A 272 4.27 -12.44 -25.87
CA PHE A 272 5.71 -12.24 -25.89
C PHE A 272 6.03 -10.74 -25.77
N ASN A 273 6.95 -10.43 -24.86
CA ASN A 273 7.38 -9.05 -24.59
C ASN A 273 8.78 -8.83 -25.20
N LEU A 274 8.91 -7.75 -25.96
CA LEU A 274 10.19 -7.40 -26.60
C LEU A 274 10.85 -6.16 -25.95
N THR A 275 10.21 -5.54 -24.98
CA THR A 275 10.58 -4.16 -24.54
C THR A 275 10.84 -3.97 -23.06
N ASP A 276 10.44 -4.89 -22.18
CA ASP A 276 10.52 -4.70 -20.71
C ASP A 276 11.49 -5.62 -19.97
N GLY A 277 12.35 -6.35 -20.73
CA GLY A 277 13.33 -7.28 -20.18
C GLY A 277 12.75 -8.63 -19.77
N SER A 278 11.44 -8.85 -19.90
CA SER A 278 10.79 -10.14 -19.76
C SER A 278 10.60 -10.78 -21.13
N PHE A 279 10.74 -12.13 -21.22
CA PHE A 279 10.55 -12.88 -22.47
C PHE A 279 9.06 -13.00 -22.83
N ALA A 280 8.24 -13.29 -21.85
CA ALA A 280 6.80 -13.45 -22.03
C ALA A 280 6.02 -13.07 -20.78
N THR A 281 4.75 -12.73 -20.98
CA THR A 281 3.75 -12.62 -19.91
C THR A 281 2.72 -13.72 -20.13
N ILE A 282 2.45 -14.51 -19.10
CA ILE A 282 1.36 -15.49 -19.09
C ILE A 282 0.25 -14.93 -18.23
N THR A 283 -0.92 -14.88 -18.82
CA THR A 283 -2.15 -14.46 -18.14
C THR A 283 -2.99 -15.69 -17.85
N TYR A 284 -3.24 -15.98 -16.58
CA TYR A 284 -4.13 -17.02 -16.11
C TYR A 284 -5.53 -16.45 -15.88
N LYS A 285 -6.57 -17.16 -16.29
CA LYS A 285 -7.97 -16.72 -16.20
C LYS A 285 -8.85 -17.87 -15.72
N TYR A 286 -9.89 -17.54 -14.95
CA TYR A 286 -10.94 -18.49 -14.61
C TYR A 286 -12.31 -17.78 -14.57
N GLY A 287 -13.17 -18.07 -15.55
CA GLY A 287 -14.52 -17.51 -15.61
C GLY A 287 -14.54 -16.00 -15.43
N GLY A 288 -15.37 -15.50 -14.49
CA GLY A 288 -15.49 -14.07 -14.15
C GLY A 288 -14.59 -13.60 -13.01
N TYR A 289 -13.70 -14.43 -12.50
CA TYR A 289 -12.84 -14.10 -11.33
C TYR A 289 -11.62 -13.24 -11.65
N GLY A 290 -11.51 -12.71 -12.87
CA GLY A 290 -10.41 -11.84 -13.26
C GLY A 290 -9.25 -12.58 -13.93
N SER A 291 -8.12 -11.94 -14.00
CA SER A 291 -6.90 -12.48 -14.62
C SER A 291 -5.67 -12.21 -13.75
N TRP A 292 -4.73 -13.15 -13.77
CA TRP A 292 -3.44 -13.06 -13.08
C TRP A 292 -2.31 -13.08 -14.10
N ASN A 293 -1.43 -12.08 -14.04
CA ASN A 293 -0.33 -11.92 -14.99
C ASN A 293 0.99 -12.31 -14.31
N CYS A 294 1.70 -13.28 -14.89
CA CYS A 294 3.06 -13.64 -14.49
C CYS A 294 4.03 -13.29 -15.62
N LYS A 295 5.11 -12.57 -15.29
CA LYS A 295 6.18 -12.21 -16.24
C LYS A 295 7.31 -13.23 -16.17
N TYR A 296 7.89 -13.57 -17.32
CA TYR A 296 8.95 -14.55 -17.50
C TYR A 296 10.12 -13.97 -18.28
#